data_b47d79b70b0deff50fe0c0e67f5b5c4c
#
_entry.id   b47d79b70b0deff50fe0c0e67f5b5c4c
#
_cell.length_a   1.000
_cell.length_b   1.000
_cell.length_c   1.000
_cell.angle_alpha   90.00
_cell.angle_beta   90.00
_cell.angle_gamma   90.00
#
_symmetry.space_group_name_H-M   'P 1'
#
loop_
_entity.id
_entity.type
_entity.pdbx_description
1 polymer ?
#
loop_
_entity_poly.entity_id
_entity_poly.type
_entity_poly.pdbx_seq_one_letter_code
_entity_poly.pdbx_strand_id
1 'polypeptide(L)'
;MEGVFEVSLWLTNCRLIDGIANRPQVDMAIEICGSRVGRILETSALEESGILESKDQTIDLKGKTVLPGLWDSHMHLTFFINPRQDFARVPDLTVRAAQRVKEFLESGVTSCRVLGDESGVDFALRDLIASGEFLGPRLFISGEPITTTGGHAHDSSGIECDGPYE
;
A
#
# COMPACT_ATOMS: atom_id res chain seq x y z
N MET A 1 -25.57 -16.17 17.07
CA MET A 1 -24.61 -15.17 16.58
C MET A 1 -25.35 -14.37 15.53
N GLU A 2 -25.90 -13.23 15.90
CA GLU A 2 -26.56 -12.32 14.96
C GLU A 2 -25.45 -11.76 14.04
N GLY A 3 -25.59 -12.00 12.75
CA GLY A 3 -24.67 -11.46 11.75
C GLY A 3 -24.75 -9.93 11.78
N VAL A 4 -23.65 -9.29 12.11
CA VAL A 4 -23.48 -7.87 11.85
C VAL A 4 -23.59 -7.72 10.34
N PHE A 5 -24.73 -7.22 9.86
CA PHE A 5 -24.89 -6.88 8.46
C PHE A 5 -23.96 -5.68 8.17
N GLU A 6 -22.78 -5.97 7.67
CA GLU A 6 -21.85 -4.94 7.23
C GLU A 6 -22.50 -4.12 6.11
N VAL A 7 -22.42 -2.80 6.23
CA VAL A 7 -22.81 -1.87 5.17
C VAL A 7 -21.85 -2.06 4.01
N SER A 8 -22.36 -2.40 2.84
CA SER A 8 -21.54 -2.50 1.63
C SER A 8 -21.38 -1.14 0.96
N LEU A 9 -20.18 -0.90 0.41
CA LEU A 9 -19.93 0.19 -0.51
C LEU A 9 -19.85 -0.37 -1.92
N TRP A 10 -20.67 0.16 -2.82
CA TRP A 10 -20.65 -0.20 -4.24
C TRP A 10 -19.98 0.88 -5.07
N LEU A 11 -18.95 0.50 -5.81
CA LEU A 11 -18.31 1.32 -6.83
C LEU A 11 -18.94 0.93 -8.18
N THR A 12 -19.72 1.80 -8.79
CA THR A 12 -20.47 1.49 -10.03
C THR A 12 -19.92 2.22 -11.24
N ASN A 13 -20.32 1.78 -12.44
CA ASN A 13 -19.95 2.41 -13.72
C ASN A 13 -18.43 2.59 -13.85
N CYS A 14 -17.67 1.54 -13.57
CA CYS A 14 -16.21 1.56 -13.70
C CYS A 14 -15.71 0.72 -14.87
N ARG A 15 -14.51 1.04 -15.33
CA ARG A 15 -13.69 0.20 -16.18
C ARG A 15 -12.75 -0.61 -15.28
N LEU A 16 -12.96 -1.92 -15.18
CA LEU A 16 -12.16 -2.78 -14.31
C LEU A 16 -10.98 -3.41 -15.06
N ILE A 17 -9.80 -3.35 -14.45
CA ILE A 17 -8.61 -4.10 -14.82
C ILE A 17 -8.22 -4.94 -13.60
N ASP A 18 -8.67 -6.19 -13.56
CA ASP A 18 -8.50 -7.09 -12.40
C ASP A 18 -7.17 -7.85 -12.39
N GLY A 19 -6.38 -7.76 -13.45
CA GLY A 19 -5.13 -8.50 -13.61
C GLY A 19 -5.31 -9.97 -14.00
N ILE A 20 -6.55 -10.43 -14.20
CA ILE A 20 -6.90 -11.82 -14.57
C ILE A 20 -7.47 -11.88 -15.97
N ALA A 21 -8.41 -11.01 -16.31
CA ALA A 21 -9.03 -10.94 -17.61
C ALA A 21 -8.05 -10.40 -18.67
N ASN A 22 -8.11 -10.97 -19.88
CA ASN A 22 -7.25 -10.55 -20.99
C ASN A 22 -7.55 -9.15 -21.53
N ARG A 23 -8.68 -8.56 -21.14
CA ARG A 23 -9.11 -7.22 -21.57
C ARG A 23 -9.79 -6.49 -20.41
N PRO A 24 -9.71 -5.15 -20.37
CA PRO A 24 -10.50 -4.37 -19.44
C PRO A 24 -11.99 -4.66 -19.60
N GLN A 25 -12.67 -4.80 -18.47
CA GLN A 25 -14.12 -4.97 -18.39
C GLN A 25 -14.76 -3.59 -18.19
N VAL A 26 -15.77 -3.25 -18.95
CA VAL A 26 -16.42 -1.93 -18.86
C VAL A 26 -17.78 -2.06 -18.17
N ASP A 27 -18.27 -0.95 -17.64
CA ASP A 27 -19.57 -0.85 -16.96
C ASP A 27 -19.73 -1.85 -15.80
N MET A 28 -18.67 -1.95 -14.98
CA MET A 28 -18.62 -2.87 -13.86
C MET A 28 -19.02 -2.20 -12.55
N ALA A 29 -19.64 -3.00 -11.69
CA ALA A 29 -19.90 -2.68 -10.29
C ALA A 29 -19.09 -3.59 -9.39
N ILE A 30 -18.48 -2.99 -8.36
CA ILE A 30 -17.59 -3.67 -7.40
C ILE A 30 -18.12 -3.42 -6.00
N GLU A 31 -18.39 -4.49 -5.28
CA GLU A 31 -18.77 -4.44 -3.87
C GLU A 31 -17.54 -4.42 -2.96
N ILE A 32 -17.55 -3.52 -2.01
CA ILE A 32 -16.56 -3.44 -0.94
C ILE A 32 -17.25 -3.78 0.39
N CYS A 33 -16.85 -4.89 0.99
CA CYS A 33 -17.33 -5.36 2.30
C CYS A 33 -16.21 -5.21 3.31
N GLY A 34 -16.26 -4.16 4.11
CA GLY A 34 -15.17 -3.84 5.04
C GLY A 34 -13.83 -3.68 4.30
N SER A 35 -12.85 -4.57 4.54
CA SER A 35 -11.52 -4.54 3.93
C SER A 35 -11.39 -5.48 2.71
N ARG A 36 -12.48 -6.01 2.19
CA ARG A 36 -12.46 -7.01 1.11
C ARG A 36 -13.30 -6.59 -0.07
N VAL A 37 -12.87 -6.99 -1.26
CA VAL A 37 -13.71 -6.98 -2.45
C VAL A 37 -14.70 -8.15 -2.32
N GLY A 38 -15.98 -7.84 -2.43
CA GLY A 38 -17.08 -8.80 -2.44
C GLY A 38 -17.40 -9.24 -3.87
N ARG A 39 -18.62 -8.92 -4.32
CA ARG A 39 -19.10 -9.26 -5.66
C ARG A 39 -18.54 -8.29 -6.70
N ILE A 40 -18.34 -8.80 -7.91
CA ILE A 40 -18.02 -8.01 -9.11
C ILE A 40 -19.01 -8.45 -10.19
N LEU A 41 -19.76 -7.51 -10.74
CA LEU A 41 -20.79 -7.77 -11.76
C LEU A 41 -20.97 -6.56 -12.69
N GLU A 42 -21.72 -6.71 -13.74
CA GLU A 42 -22.12 -5.58 -14.59
C GLU A 42 -23.02 -4.62 -13.82
N THR A 43 -22.90 -3.32 -14.04
CA THR A 43 -23.72 -2.30 -13.34
C THR A 43 -25.21 -2.51 -13.60
N SER A 44 -25.59 -2.87 -14.83
CA SER A 44 -26.98 -3.21 -15.19
C SER A 44 -27.51 -4.42 -14.40
N ALA A 45 -26.69 -5.46 -14.23
CA ALA A 45 -27.05 -6.63 -13.45
C ALA A 45 -27.23 -6.30 -11.95
N LEU A 46 -26.47 -5.35 -11.42
CA LEU A 46 -26.67 -4.86 -10.06
C LEU A 46 -28.05 -4.16 -9.91
N GLU A 47 -28.41 -3.29 -10.85
CA GLU A 47 -29.68 -2.56 -10.84
C GLU A 47 -30.89 -3.52 -10.93
N GLU A 48 -30.81 -4.54 -11.77
CA GLU A 48 -31.88 -5.53 -11.97
C GLU A 48 -31.99 -6.56 -10.84
N SER A 49 -30.91 -6.80 -10.13
CA SER A 49 -30.80 -7.89 -9.13
C SER A 49 -31.60 -7.66 -7.85
N GLY A 50 -31.89 -6.41 -7.50
CA GLY A 50 -32.46 -6.05 -6.19
C GLY A 50 -31.52 -6.33 -5.00
N ILE A 51 -30.23 -6.51 -5.26
CA ILE A 51 -29.20 -6.84 -4.22
C ILE A 51 -28.88 -5.63 -3.35
N LEU A 52 -29.04 -4.40 -3.89
CA LEU A 52 -28.79 -3.17 -3.15
C LEU A 52 -29.77 -3.04 -1.98
N GLU A 53 -29.22 -2.94 -0.78
CA GLU A 53 -30.00 -2.66 0.42
C GLU A 53 -30.05 -1.14 0.67
N SER A 54 -31.09 -0.70 1.36
CA SER A 54 -31.27 0.75 1.66
C SER A 54 -30.16 1.37 2.50
N LYS A 55 -29.35 0.55 3.18
CA LYS A 55 -28.19 0.95 3.97
C LYS A 55 -26.89 1.02 3.16
N ASP A 56 -26.84 0.42 1.97
CA ASP A 56 -25.64 0.38 1.16
C ASP A 56 -25.33 1.76 0.58
N GLN A 57 -24.04 2.03 0.46
CA GLN A 57 -23.53 3.24 -0.17
C GLN A 57 -23.14 2.94 -1.61
N THR A 58 -23.40 3.89 -2.51
CA THR A 58 -23.03 3.76 -3.92
C THR A 58 -22.25 4.97 -4.37
N ILE A 59 -21.12 4.74 -5.05
CA ILE A 59 -20.31 5.77 -5.70
C ILE A 59 -20.24 5.47 -7.19
N ASP A 60 -20.82 6.36 -8.00
CA ASP A 60 -20.68 6.32 -9.45
C ASP A 60 -19.29 6.81 -9.86
N LEU A 61 -18.48 5.93 -10.44
CA LEU A 61 -17.12 6.23 -10.90
C LEU A 61 -17.06 6.88 -12.28
N LYS A 62 -18.19 7.01 -12.97
CA LYS A 62 -18.33 7.71 -14.27
C LYS A 62 -17.31 7.23 -15.31
N GLY A 63 -17.15 5.92 -15.41
CA GLY A 63 -16.22 5.28 -16.35
C GLY A 63 -14.74 5.33 -15.96
N LYS A 64 -14.39 5.77 -14.73
CA LYS A 64 -13.01 5.73 -14.25
C LYS A 64 -12.51 4.30 -14.17
N THR A 65 -11.21 4.14 -14.34
CA THR A 65 -10.56 2.83 -14.26
C THR A 65 -10.27 2.46 -12.83
N VAL A 66 -10.67 1.25 -12.44
CA VAL A 66 -10.31 0.59 -11.18
C VAL A 66 -9.34 -0.53 -11.50
N LEU A 67 -8.27 -0.63 -10.72
CA LEU A 67 -7.26 -1.70 -10.80
C LEU A 67 -6.78 -2.04 -9.39
N PRO A 68 -6.16 -3.21 -9.18
CA PRO A 68 -5.49 -3.51 -7.92
C PRO A 68 -4.45 -2.44 -7.59
N GLY A 69 -4.30 -2.13 -6.32
CA GLY A 69 -3.29 -1.17 -5.88
C GLY A 69 -1.89 -1.56 -6.36
N LEU A 70 -1.10 -0.58 -6.75
CA LEU A 70 0.26 -0.80 -7.24
C LEU A 70 1.15 -1.33 -6.11
N TRP A 71 2.14 -2.13 -6.50
CA TRP A 71 3.14 -2.69 -5.61
C TRP A 71 4.52 -2.14 -6.00
N ASP A 72 5.20 -1.47 -5.05
CA ASP A 72 6.62 -1.16 -5.20
C ASP A 72 7.45 -2.24 -4.52
N SER A 73 8.21 -3.01 -5.29
CA SER A 73 8.96 -4.16 -4.81
C SER A 73 10.40 -3.85 -4.38
N HIS A 74 10.85 -2.60 -4.51
CA HIS A 74 12.18 -2.17 -4.09
C HIS A 74 12.20 -0.68 -3.77
N MET A 75 12.11 -0.35 -2.49
CA MET A 75 12.16 1.04 -2.05
C MET A 75 12.94 1.19 -0.74
N HIS A 76 13.24 2.42 -0.39
CA HIS A 76 13.83 2.86 0.87
C HIS A 76 13.05 4.07 1.40
N LEU A 77 12.73 4.10 2.69
CA LEU A 77 11.99 5.19 3.30
C LEU A 77 12.91 6.34 3.73
N THR A 78 14.09 6.02 4.24
CA THR A 78 15.02 6.98 4.83
C THR A 78 16.12 7.43 3.88
N PHE A 79 16.43 6.67 2.84
CA PHE A 79 17.44 7.06 1.85
C PHE A 79 16.91 8.15 0.92
N PHE A 80 17.55 9.29 0.95
CA PHE A 80 17.22 10.42 0.09
C PHE A 80 18.47 10.81 -0.71
N ILE A 81 18.33 11.06 -1.97
CA ILE A 81 19.41 11.58 -2.83
C ILE A 81 19.57 13.08 -2.53
N ASN A 82 20.19 13.42 -1.41
CA ASN A 82 20.49 14.80 -1.05
C ASN A 82 21.85 14.86 -0.35
N PRO A 83 22.85 15.58 -0.86
CA PRO A 83 24.19 15.67 -0.26
C PRO A 83 24.24 16.31 1.14
N ARG A 84 23.12 16.82 1.66
CA ARG A 84 23.03 17.35 3.04
C ARG A 84 22.54 16.32 4.05
N GLN A 85 22.41 15.07 3.65
CA GLN A 85 21.75 14.03 4.43
C GLN A 85 22.65 13.34 5.46
N ASP A 86 23.96 13.42 5.28
CA ASP A 86 24.96 12.79 6.18
C ASP A 86 24.86 13.24 7.65
N PHE A 87 23.96 14.17 7.95
CA PHE A 87 23.68 14.70 9.30
C PHE A 87 22.20 14.71 9.68
N ALA A 88 21.36 13.96 8.95
CA ALA A 88 19.94 13.91 9.29
C ALA A 88 19.74 13.17 10.62
N ARG A 89 19.10 13.84 11.57
CA ARG A 89 18.73 13.21 12.85
C ARG A 89 17.54 12.27 12.65
N VAL A 90 17.43 11.24 13.49
CA VAL A 90 16.32 10.26 13.43
C VAL A 90 14.93 10.93 13.36
N PRO A 91 14.62 12.00 14.11
CA PRO A 91 13.34 12.70 13.95
C PRO A 91 13.12 13.28 12.55
N ASP A 92 14.16 13.83 11.92
CA ASP A 92 14.06 14.38 10.57
C ASP A 92 13.81 13.27 9.53
N LEU A 93 14.49 12.13 9.68
CA LEU A 93 14.28 10.93 8.85
C LEU A 93 12.86 10.40 9.00
N THR A 94 12.37 10.29 10.24
CA THR A 94 11.02 9.80 10.53
C THR A 94 9.94 10.65 9.87
N VAL A 95 10.03 11.98 10.00
CA VAL A 95 9.05 12.90 9.39
C VAL A 95 9.06 12.79 7.87
N ARG A 96 10.25 12.72 7.24
CA ARG A 96 10.39 12.56 5.80
C ARG A 96 9.88 11.21 5.31
N ALA A 97 10.17 10.13 6.04
CA ALA A 97 9.68 8.81 5.73
C ALA A 97 8.15 8.73 5.84
N ALA A 98 7.56 9.34 6.88
CA ALA A 98 6.12 9.46 7.04
C ALA A 98 5.45 10.22 5.89
N GLN A 99 6.04 11.33 5.44
CA GLN A 99 5.58 12.06 4.26
C GLN A 99 5.65 11.18 3.00
N ARG A 100 6.75 10.47 2.80
CA ARG A 100 6.96 9.59 1.64
C ARG A 100 5.94 8.46 1.54
N VAL A 101 5.66 7.75 2.64
CA VAL A 101 4.65 6.67 2.61
C VAL A 101 3.26 7.21 2.29
N LYS A 102 2.94 8.43 2.70
CA LYS A 102 1.69 9.09 2.31
C LYS A 102 1.65 9.40 0.81
N GLU A 103 2.73 9.97 0.26
CA GLU A 103 2.86 10.26 -1.17
C GLU A 103 2.74 8.99 -2.03
N PHE A 104 3.31 7.86 -1.59
CA PHE A 104 3.14 6.57 -2.24
C PHE A 104 1.68 6.14 -2.29
N LEU A 105 0.99 6.19 -1.16
CA LEU A 105 -0.43 5.83 -1.12
C LEU A 105 -1.28 6.73 -2.02
N GLU A 106 -1.04 8.04 -2.01
CA GLU A 106 -1.73 9.02 -2.87
C GLU A 106 -1.45 8.80 -4.36
N SER A 107 -0.30 8.23 -4.72
CA SER A 107 0.03 7.84 -6.10
C SER A 107 -0.54 6.49 -6.53
N GLY A 108 -1.24 5.79 -5.63
CA GLY A 108 -1.85 4.48 -5.89
C GLY A 108 -0.98 3.27 -5.53
N VAL A 109 0.20 3.48 -4.93
CA VAL A 109 1.02 2.39 -4.39
C VAL A 109 0.47 1.98 -3.03
N THR A 110 -0.11 0.78 -2.95
CA THR A 110 -0.79 0.27 -1.75
C THR A 110 0.04 -0.75 -0.96
N SER A 111 1.14 -1.22 -1.53
CA SER A 111 2.07 -2.13 -0.88
C SER A 111 3.50 -1.84 -1.31
N CYS A 112 4.44 -1.92 -0.37
CA CYS A 112 5.84 -1.64 -0.61
C CYS A 112 6.73 -2.70 0.04
N ARG A 113 7.81 -3.10 -0.66
CA ARG A 113 8.90 -3.88 -0.08
C ARG A 113 10.09 -2.96 0.16
N VAL A 114 10.38 -2.69 1.43
CA VAL A 114 11.48 -1.83 1.88
C VAL A 114 12.70 -2.71 2.09
N LEU A 115 13.75 -2.51 1.29
CA LEU A 115 14.94 -3.35 1.24
C LEU A 115 16.16 -2.67 1.86
N GLY A 116 16.00 -2.23 3.07
CA GLY A 116 17.01 -1.57 3.85
C GLY A 116 16.62 -0.14 4.19
N ASP A 117 16.60 0.14 5.45
CA ASP A 117 16.45 1.45 6.03
C ASP A 117 17.24 1.53 7.33
N GLU A 118 17.45 2.73 7.83
CA GLU A 118 18.24 2.98 9.01
C GLU A 118 17.41 3.39 10.23
N SER A 119 17.99 3.19 11.41
CA SER A 119 17.44 3.71 12.67
C SER A 119 16.06 3.19 13.05
N GLY A 120 15.59 2.09 12.45
CA GLY A 120 14.31 1.44 12.79
C GLY A 120 13.06 2.24 12.42
N VAL A 121 13.17 3.25 11.57
CA VAL A 121 12.03 4.09 11.12
C VAL A 121 11.01 3.27 10.35
N ASP A 122 11.46 2.32 9.55
CA ASP A 122 10.63 1.39 8.79
C ASP A 122 9.77 0.50 9.71
N PHE A 123 10.33 0.01 10.83
CA PHE A 123 9.61 -0.76 11.83
C PHE A 123 8.49 0.07 12.47
N ALA A 124 8.80 1.29 12.91
CA ALA A 124 7.82 2.17 13.52
C ALA A 124 6.66 2.50 12.57
N LEU A 125 6.97 2.84 11.31
CA LEU A 125 5.94 3.14 10.31
C LEU A 125 5.10 1.92 9.95
N ARG A 126 5.71 0.73 9.77
CA ARG A 126 4.98 -0.51 9.54
C ARG A 126 3.95 -0.77 10.63
N ASP A 127 4.36 -0.66 11.89
CA ASP A 127 3.52 -0.98 13.03
C ASP A 127 2.37 0.03 13.19
N LEU A 128 2.63 1.32 13.02
CA LEU A 128 1.61 2.37 13.03
C LEU A 128 0.62 2.25 11.87
N ILE A 129 1.08 1.85 10.68
CA ILE A 129 0.19 1.60 9.54
C ILE A 129 -0.65 0.34 9.79
N ALA A 130 -0.04 -0.72 10.30
CA ALA A 130 -0.73 -1.98 10.58
C ALA A 130 -1.80 -1.84 11.68
N SER A 131 -1.57 -0.98 12.68
CA SER A 131 -2.55 -0.66 13.73
C SER A 131 -3.65 0.31 13.27
N GLY A 132 -3.50 0.94 12.10
CA GLY A 132 -4.43 1.96 11.59
C GLY A 132 -4.23 3.36 12.21
N GLU A 133 -3.18 3.55 13.01
CA GLU A 133 -2.85 4.85 13.61
C GLU A 133 -2.22 5.80 12.59
N PHE A 134 -1.63 5.27 11.54
CA PHE A 134 -1.06 6.05 10.45
C PHE A 134 -1.53 5.55 9.08
N LEU A 135 -1.85 6.48 8.17
CA LEU A 135 -2.29 6.14 6.83
C LEU A 135 -1.10 5.98 5.88
N GLY A 136 -0.95 4.78 5.32
CA GLY A 136 0.13 4.46 4.38
C GLY A 136 -0.10 3.13 3.68
N PRO A 137 0.77 2.75 2.73
CA PRO A 137 0.75 1.45 2.08
C PRO A 137 1.16 0.36 3.07
N ARG A 138 0.80 -0.89 2.79
CA ARG A 138 1.31 -2.04 3.55
C ARG A 138 2.81 -2.16 3.34
N LEU A 139 3.59 -2.14 4.42
CA LEU A 139 5.04 -2.23 4.37
C LEU A 139 5.53 -3.65 4.70
N PHE A 140 6.38 -4.18 3.81
CA PHE A 140 7.18 -5.38 4.02
C PHE A 140 8.63 -4.94 4.15
N ILE A 141 9.23 -5.09 5.31
CA ILE A 141 10.49 -4.46 5.67
C ILE A 141 11.58 -5.49 5.95
N SER A 142 12.83 -5.12 5.71
CA SER A 142 14.01 -5.92 6.06
C SER A 142 14.80 -5.39 7.26
N GLY A 143 14.58 -4.14 7.65
CA GLY A 143 15.47 -3.43 8.56
C GLY A 143 16.75 -3.00 7.87
N GLU A 144 17.85 -2.88 8.62
CA GLU A 144 19.15 -2.47 8.08
C GLU A 144 19.69 -3.52 7.08
N PRO A 145 20.25 -3.08 5.93
CA PRO A 145 20.78 -3.99 4.92
C PRO A 145 22.06 -4.67 5.40
N ILE A 146 22.25 -5.93 5.00
CA ILE A 146 23.50 -6.67 5.26
C ILE A 146 24.40 -6.50 4.05
N THR A 147 25.67 -6.20 4.29
CA THR A 147 26.71 -6.04 3.28
C THR A 147 28.02 -6.68 3.72
N THR A 148 28.92 -6.92 2.79
CA THR A 148 30.30 -7.31 3.11
C THR A 148 31.10 -6.09 3.56
N THR A 149 32.21 -6.29 4.30
CA THR A 149 33.13 -5.21 4.68
C THR A 149 33.53 -4.39 3.45
N GLY A 150 33.31 -3.08 3.50
CA GLY A 150 33.53 -2.16 2.39
C GLY A 150 32.57 -2.32 1.20
N GLY A 151 31.48 -3.09 1.36
CA GLY A 151 30.47 -3.32 0.34
C GLY A 151 29.50 -2.14 0.15
N HIS A 152 28.44 -2.35 -0.61
CA HIS A 152 27.42 -1.32 -0.87
C HIS A 152 26.73 -0.88 0.44
N ALA A 153 26.63 0.43 0.65
CA ALA A 153 26.05 1.07 1.83
C ALA A 153 26.79 0.81 3.17
N HIS A 154 28.02 0.30 3.14
CA HIS A 154 28.81 0.04 4.34
C HIS A 154 29.08 1.30 5.19
N ASP A 155 29.13 2.46 4.56
CA ASP A 155 29.41 3.77 5.15
C ASP A 155 28.19 4.54 5.61
N SER A 156 26.99 3.98 5.44
CA SER A 156 25.71 4.65 5.77
C SER A 156 24.82 3.83 6.71
N SER A 157 24.30 2.71 6.25
CA SER A 157 23.30 1.95 7.00
C SER A 157 23.52 0.43 6.93
N GLY A 158 24.54 -0.05 6.19
CA GLY A 158 24.78 -1.48 6.03
C GLY A 158 25.44 -2.08 7.27
N ILE A 159 24.90 -3.20 7.76
CA ILE A 159 25.57 -4.04 8.75
C ILE A 159 26.60 -4.88 8.02
N GLU A 160 27.88 -4.66 8.34
CA GLU A 160 28.95 -5.43 7.71
C GLU A 160 29.01 -6.84 8.29
N CYS A 161 28.95 -7.84 7.41
CA CYS A 161 29.05 -9.26 7.73
C CYS A 161 29.85 -9.97 6.64
N ASP A 162 30.95 -10.63 7.01
CA ASP A 162 31.81 -11.34 6.05
C ASP A 162 31.63 -12.87 6.11
N GLY A 163 30.71 -13.36 6.93
CA GLY A 163 30.43 -14.78 7.05
C GLY A 163 29.10 -15.11 7.73
N PRO A 164 28.72 -16.38 7.74
CA PRO A 164 27.41 -16.82 8.26
C PRO A 164 27.30 -16.80 9.80
N TYR A 165 28.34 -16.39 10.50
CA TYR A 165 28.40 -16.39 11.98
C TYR A 165 28.59 -14.98 12.56
N GLU A 166 28.51 -13.93 11.73
CA GLU A 166 28.59 -12.51 12.10
C GLU A 166 27.22 -11.79 11.95
#